data_3e254755fdeeb55c6eac31b414dad4b0
#
_entry.id   3e254755fdeeb55c6eac31b414dad4b0
#
_cell.length_a   1.000
_cell.length_b   1.000
_cell.length_c   1.000
_cell.angle_alpha   90.00
_cell.angle_beta   90.00
_cell.angle_gamma   90.00
#
_symmetry.space_group_name_H-M   'P 1'
#
loop_
_entity.id
_entity.type
_entity.pdbx_description
1 polymer ?
#
loop_
_entity_poly.entity_id
_entity_poly.type
_entity_poly.pdbx_seq_one_letter_code
_entity_poly.pdbx_strand_id
1 'polypeptide(L)' 'MKKSISPENRKKLQKMMLEAFTSEISTLSPEQQYILADDMVTALQNRLVVFQKIQSKATL' A
#
# COMPACT_ATOMS: atom_id res chain seq x y z
N MET A 1 7.66 17.66 4.84
CA MET A 1 8.12 16.73 3.90
C MET A 1 7.12 15.71 3.46
N LYS A 2 7.07 15.52 2.20
CA LYS A 2 6.07 14.69 1.64
C LYS A 2 6.47 13.26 1.64
N LYS A 3 5.61 12.40 2.11
CA LYS A 3 5.90 10.98 2.19
C LYS A 3 5.01 10.13 1.33
N SER A 4 4.47 10.72 0.30
CA SER A 4 3.62 9.97 -0.62
C SER A 4 4.42 8.99 -1.42
N ILE A 5 3.81 7.85 -1.70
CA ILE A 5 4.39 6.89 -2.61
C ILE A 5 4.18 7.41 -4.03
N SER A 6 5.23 7.41 -4.83
CA SER A 6 5.12 7.90 -6.19
C SER A 6 4.16 7.02 -6.99
N PRO A 7 3.53 7.58 -8.05
CA PRO A 7 2.63 6.77 -8.88
C PRO A 7 3.29 5.54 -9.46
N GLU A 8 4.55 5.64 -9.81
CA GLU A 8 5.29 4.51 -10.37
C GLU A 8 5.47 3.42 -9.34
N ASN A 9 5.82 3.81 -8.12
CA ASN A 9 5.98 2.84 -7.06
C ASN A 9 4.64 2.25 -6.64
N ARG A 10 3.56 3.04 -6.69
CA ARG A 10 2.24 2.51 -6.39
C ARG A 10 1.90 1.36 -7.34
N LYS A 11 2.14 1.54 -8.62
CA LYS A 11 1.87 0.48 -9.59
C LYS A 11 2.70 -0.75 -9.31
N LYS A 12 3.96 -0.54 -9.00
CA LYS A 12 4.86 -1.64 -8.69
C LYS A 12 4.40 -2.40 -7.47
N LEU A 13 4.03 -1.66 -6.41
CA LEU A 13 3.57 -2.29 -5.19
C LEU A 13 2.26 -3.03 -5.41
N GLN A 14 1.34 -2.46 -6.17
CA GLN A 14 0.09 -3.13 -6.46
C GLN A 14 0.33 -4.45 -7.18
N LYS A 15 1.23 -4.43 -8.15
CA LYS A 15 1.55 -5.64 -8.88
C LYS A 15 2.17 -6.69 -7.98
N MET A 16 3.09 -6.28 -7.13
CA MET A 16 3.75 -7.20 -6.22
C MET A 16 2.77 -7.78 -5.21
N MET A 17 1.84 -6.97 -4.73
CA MET A 17 0.82 -7.44 -3.81
C MET A 17 -0.09 -8.45 -4.47
N LEU A 18 -0.49 -8.19 -5.72
CA LEU A 18 -1.32 -9.13 -6.44
C LEU A 18 -0.60 -10.47 -6.62
N GLU A 19 0.68 -10.43 -6.89
CA GLU A 19 1.45 -11.65 -7.05
C GLU A 19 1.64 -12.38 -5.73
N ALA A 20 1.92 -11.62 -4.68
CA ALA A 20 2.18 -12.22 -3.38
C ALA A 20 0.94 -12.87 -2.79
N PHE A 21 -0.22 -12.28 -3.04
CA PHE A 21 -1.47 -12.76 -2.46
C PHE A 21 -2.33 -13.52 -3.45
N THR A 22 -1.73 -14.05 -4.50
CA THR A 22 -2.48 -14.71 -5.57
C THR A 22 -3.44 -15.76 -5.03
N SER A 23 -2.98 -16.59 -4.10
CA SER A 23 -3.82 -17.66 -3.56
C SER A 23 -4.99 -17.10 -2.75
N GLU A 24 -4.69 -16.08 -1.95
CA GLU A 24 -5.70 -15.55 -1.04
C GLU A 24 -6.80 -14.80 -1.76
N ILE A 25 -6.50 -14.23 -2.91
CA ILE A 25 -7.47 -13.43 -3.64
C ILE A 25 -7.95 -14.10 -4.93
N SER A 26 -7.65 -15.38 -5.09
CA SER A 26 -7.97 -16.07 -6.33
C SER A 26 -9.47 -16.16 -6.61
N THR A 27 -10.30 -16.06 -5.58
CA THR A 27 -11.75 -16.10 -5.76
C THR A 27 -12.33 -14.75 -6.16
N LEU A 28 -11.55 -13.70 -6.11
CA LEU A 28 -12.03 -12.38 -6.47
C LEU A 28 -11.89 -12.15 -7.97
N SER A 29 -12.77 -11.32 -8.51
CA SER A 29 -12.66 -10.94 -9.90
C SER A 29 -11.40 -10.09 -10.07
N PRO A 30 -10.88 -9.99 -11.31
CA PRO A 30 -9.71 -9.15 -11.54
C PRO A 30 -9.93 -7.72 -11.08
N GLU A 31 -11.13 -7.21 -11.28
CA GLU A 31 -11.47 -5.86 -10.87
C GLU A 31 -11.36 -5.71 -9.36
N GLN A 32 -11.91 -6.67 -8.63
CA GLN A 32 -11.85 -6.65 -7.18
C GLN A 32 -10.43 -6.79 -6.69
N GLN A 33 -9.62 -7.57 -7.38
CA GLN A 33 -8.21 -7.71 -7.01
C GLN A 33 -7.48 -6.39 -7.13
N TYR A 34 -7.74 -5.64 -8.19
CA TYR A 34 -7.11 -4.34 -8.35
C TYR A 34 -7.55 -3.34 -7.30
N ILE A 35 -8.85 -3.35 -6.99
CA ILE A 35 -9.37 -2.48 -5.96
C ILE A 35 -8.70 -2.78 -4.62
N LEU A 36 -8.59 -4.05 -4.30
CA LEU A 36 -7.97 -4.46 -3.06
C LEU A 36 -6.51 -4.06 -3.01
N ALA A 37 -5.78 -4.26 -4.10
CA ALA A 37 -4.37 -3.88 -4.15
C ALA A 37 -4.21 -2.38 -3.95
N ASP A 38 -5.07 -1.59 -4.58
CA ASP A 38 -5.03 -0.15 -4.41
C ASP A 38 -5.30 0.25 -2.97
N ASP A 39 -6.27 -0.38 -2.34
CA ASP A 39 -6.58 -0.13 -0.94
C ASP A 39 -5.40 -0.45 -0.05
N MET A 40 -4.72 -1.54 -0.32
CA MET A 40 -3.59 -1.94 0.50
C MET A 40 -2.43 -0.96 0.38
N VAL A 41 -2.16 -0.49 -0.83
CA VAL A 41 -1.10 0.51 -1.00
C VAL A 41 -1.48 1.81 -0.31
N THR A 42 -2.73 2.20 -0.42
CA THR A 42 -3.19 3.42 0.25
C THR A 42 -3.08 3.28 1.77
N ALA A 43 -3.45 2.12 2.30
CA ALA A 43 -3.33 1.88 3.73
C ALA A 43 -1.88 1.94 4.17
N LEU A 44 -1.00 1.35 3.39
CA LEU A 44 0.43 1.40 3.69
C LEU A 44 0.92 2.84 3.74
N GLN A 45 0.55 3.62 2.74
CA GLN A 45 0.97 5.02 2.68
C GLN A 45 0.48 5.80 3.90
N ASN A 46 -0.80 5.61 4.25
CA ASN A 46 -1.37 6.31 5.39
C ASN A 46 -0.69 5.91 6.69
N ARG A 47 -0.41 4.63 6.84
CA ARG A 47 0.26 4.16 8.06
C ARG A 47 1.66 4.70 8.17
N LEU A 48 2.38 4.74 7.05
CA LEU A 48 3.73 5.27 7.07
C LEU A 48 3.75 6.73 7.49
N VAL A 49 2.81 7.50 6.98
CA VAL A 49 2.73 8.91 7.35
C VAL A 49 2.50 9.05 8.85
N VAL A 50 1.58 8.27 9.40
CA VAL A 50 1.28 8.34 10.83
C VAL A 50 2.47 7.91 11.66
N PHE A 51 3.10 6.79 11.28
CA PHE A 51 4.23 6.29 12.05
C PHE A 51 5.40 7.25 12.01
N GLN A 52 5.64 7.87 10.88
CA GLN A 52 6.72 8.83 10.77
C GLN A 52 6.47 10.06 11.64
N LYS A 53 5.23 10.47 11.74
CA LYS A 53 4.87 11.57 12.62
C LYS A 53 5.13 11.20 14.08
N ILE A 54 4.75 10.00 14.46
CA ILE A 54 4.95 9.54 15.83
C ILE A 54 6.43 9.46 16.14
N GLN A 55 7.20 8.92 15.22
CA GLN A 55 8.66 8.84 15.42
C GLN A 55 9.29 10.22 15.56
N SER A 56 8.81 11.12 14.74
CA SER A 56 9.35 12.48 14.77
C SER A 56 9.12 13.13 16.12
N LYS A 57 7.97 12.88 16.71
CA LYS A 57 7.66 13.43 18.03
C LYS A 57 8.38 12.70 19.14
N ALA A 58 8.57 11.41 18.98
CA ALA A 58 9.20 10.60 20.02
C ALA A 58 10.71 10.81 20.07
N THR A 59 11.28 11.25 18.98
CA THR A 59 12.71 11.46 18.90
C THR A 59 13.06 12.82 19.46
N LEU A 60 13.39 12.87 20.68
CA LEU A 60 13.67 14.15 21.31
C LEU A 60 15.13 14.42 21.53
#